data_f08a10d49871c4014dc697277fb839ff
#
_entry.id   f08a10d49871c4014dc697277fb839ff
#
_cell.length_a   1.000
_cell.length_b   1.000
_cell.length_c   1.000
_cell.angle_alpha   90.00
_cell.angle_beta   90.00
_cell.angle_gamma   90.00
#
_symmetry.space_group_name_H-M   'P 1'
#
loop_
_entity.id
_entity.type
_entity.pdbx_description
1 polymer ?
#
loop_
_entity_poly.entity_id
_entity_poly.type
_entity_poly.pdbx_seq_one_letter_code
_entity_poly.pdbx_strand_id
1 'polypeptide(L)'
;MTKVMFIMMAIAICIGAAARSNETVEKSIPVTQFDKVSFTAGVMVKFTQGSKHECTIIASPKDMEKIKVEVKNKRLDVSVEGKKKKMNGVTFSSADLSDDVIVKVTSPELTSVDCLGSGDFIATTDIKTNDIIFKITGSGDIKLKKVSADKMKLSITGSGDIDLQQTNARILDVSIAGSGDIEINKVDDKCESAYLSVAGSGDIDAMFSGCQELKCSVAGSGEIELKGKVVNYSSSIAGSGEIKKNELVITGDCNEKGTNYRPKNHKKPRTVNNINAQP
;
A
#
# COMPACT_ATOMS: atom_id res chain seq x y z
N MET A 1 33.76 -16.47 -22.68
CA MET A 1 34.31 -15.20 -22.17
C MET A 1 33.67 -14.04 -22.92
N THR A 2 32.56 -13.50 -22.41
CA THR A 2 31.83 -12.43 -23.07
C THR A 2 32.09 -11.15 -22.28
N LYS A 3 32.82 -10.23 -22.93
CA LYS A 3 33.18 -8.91 -22.39
C LYS A 3 31.91 -8.07 -22.16
N VAL A 4 31.66 -7.69 -20.94
CA VAL A 4 30.69 -6.66 -20.58
C VAL A 4 31.30 -5.31 -20.93
N MET A 5 30.73 -4.64 -21.91
CA MET A 5 31.16 -3.31 -22.37
C MET A 5 30.47 -2.27 -21.48
N PHE A 6 31.24 -1.64 -20.59
CA PHE A 6 30.81 -0.45 -19.84
C PHE A 6 30.68 0.74 -20.79
N ILE A 7 29.48 1.20 -21.05
CA ILE A 7 29.25 2.48 -21.72
C ILE A 7 29.18 3.55 -20.60
N MET A 8 30.30 4.25 -20.44
CA MET A 8 30.29 5.53 -19.71
C MET A 8 29.68 6.59 -20.61
N MET A 9 28.47 7.04 -20.27
CA MET A 9 27.85 8.18 -20.93
C MET A 9 28.01 9.41 -20.03
N ALA A 10 28.70 10.40 -20.57
CA ALA A 10 29.09 11.63 -19.90
C ALA A 10 27.90 12.45 -19.43
N ILE A 11 27.97 12.91 -18.20
CA ILE A 11 27.02 13.77 -17.51
C ILE A 11 27.29 15.21 -17.91
N ALA A 12 26.30 15.90 -18.47
CA ALA A 12 26.32 17.35 -18.60
C ALA A 12 25.98 17.96 -17.23
N ILE A 13 26.98 18.53 -16.58
CA ILE A 13 26.80 19.32 -15.37
C ILE A 13 26.54 20.76 -15.81
N CYS A 14 25.30 21.25 -15.62
CA CYS A 14 25.05 22.69 -15.64
C CYS A 14 25.35 23.27 -14.26
N ILE A 15 26.51 23.89 -14.14
CA ILE A 15 26.88 24.66 -12.95
C ILE A 15 26.38 26.08 -13.12
N GLY A 16 25.31 26.44 -12.42
CA GLY A 16 24.89 27.83 -12.21
C GLY A 16 25.16 28.19 -10.76
N ALA A 17 26.05 29.15 -10.55
CA ALA A 17 26.50 29.56 -9.23
C ALA A 17 25.51 30.47 -8.50
N ALA A 18 25.33 30.26 -7.21
CA ALA A 18 25.40 31.15 -6.06
C ALA A 18 24.39 30.82 -4.93
N ALA A 19 24.98 30.35 -3.84
CA ALA A 19 24.65 30.61 -2.42
C ALA A 19 23.17 30.52 -1.94
N ARG A 20 22.82 29.37 -1.34
CA ARG A 20 22.23 29.25 0.02
C ARG A 20 22.01 27.78 0.37
N SER A 21 22.08 27.43 1.62
CA SER A 21 22.23 26.15 2.27
C SER A 21 21.07 25.12 2.11
N ASN A 22 20.50 24.95 0.92
CA ASN A 22 19.53 23.88 0.59
C ASN A 22 19.61 23.54 -0.91
N GLU A 23 20.82 23.42 -1.46
CA GLU A 23 20.98 23.04 -2.87
C GLU A 23 20.78 21.53 -3.00
N THR A 24 19.65 21.12 -3.59
CA THR A 24 19.44 19.73 -3.99
C THR A 24 20.03 19.48 -5.36
N VAL A 25 20.67 18.34 -5.55
CA VAL A 25 21.17 17.86 -6.83
C VAL A 25 20.31 16.72 -7.36
N GLU A 26 20.09 16.71 -8.66
CA GLU A 26 19.37 15.65 -9.34
C GLU A 26 20.37 14.73 -10.05
N LYS A 27 20.28 13.42 -9.81
CA LYS A 27 21.16 12.41 -10.39
C LYS A 27 20.36 11.26 -10.98
N SER A 28 20.50 11.03 -12.26
CA SER A 28 19.93 9.86 -12.93
C SER A 28 20.82 8.63 -12.68
N ILE A 29 20.21 7.54 -12.27
CA ILE A 29 20.86 6.28 -11.96
C ILE A 29 20.52 5.28 -13.09
N PRO A 30 21.53 4.70 -13.78
CA PRO A 30 21.27 3.66 -14.76
C PRO A 30 20.73 2.40 -14.07
N VAL A 31 19.55 1.95 -14.49
CA VAL A 31 18.88 0.77 -13.94
C VAL A 31 18.56 -0.22 -15.05
N THR A 32 18.55 -1.49 -14.71
CA THR A 32 18.04 -2.57 -15.58
C THR A 32 16.53 -2.73 -15.38
N GLN A 33 15.89 -3.67 -16.07
CA GLN A 33 14.47 -3.94 -15.92
C GLN A 33 14.10 -4.37 -14.48
N PHE A 34 13.02 -3.78 -13.96
CA PHE A 34 12.44 -4.13 -12.67
C PHE A 34 10.92 -3.98 -12.71
N ASP A 35 10.25 -4.74 -11.88
CA ASP A 35 8.80 -4.71 -11.64
C ASP A 35 8.45 -4.65 -10.15
N LYS A 36 9.47 -4.52 -9.28
CA LYS A 36 9.34 -4.42 -7.83
C LYS A 36 10.19 -3.26 -7.33
N VAL A 37 9.70 -2.58 -6.30
CA VAL A 37 10.42 -1.49 -5.64
C VAL A 37 10.48 -1.77 -4.15
N SER A 38 11.67 -1.68 -3.57
CA SER A 38 11.89 -1.77 -2.13
C SER A 38 12.74 -0.59 -1.68
N PHE A 39 12.37 0.05 -0.59
CA PHE A 39 13.10 1.19 -0.07
C PHE A 39 13.08 1.23 1.46
N THR A 40 14.10 1.88 2.02
CA THR A 40 14.31 2.00 3.45
C THR A 40 14.03 3.41 3.98
N ALA A 41 14.17 3.61 5.27
CA ALA A 41 13.85 4.81 6.02
C ALA A 41 14.34 6.14 5.38
N GLY A 42 13.53 7.18 5.49
CA GLY A 42 13.87 8.55 5.12
C GLY A 42 13.86 8.86 3.62
N VAL A 43 13.32 7.96 2.80
CA VAL A 43 13.25 8.15 1.35
C VAL A 43 11.79 8.28 0.92
N MET A 44 11.48 9.32 0.14
CA MET A 44 10.20 9.45 -0.54
C MET A 44 10.33 8.93 -1.98
N VAL A 45 9.67 7.82 -2.29
CA VAL A 45 9.62 7.26 -3.65
C VAL A 45 8.41 7.81 -4.38
N LYS A 46 8.63 8.50 -5.51
CA LYS A 46 7.58 8.95 -6.43
C LYS A 46 7.57 8.04 -7.65
N PHE A 47 6.55 7.21 -7.77
CA PHE A 47 6.42 6.23 -8.84
C PHE A 47 5.51 6.74 -9.97
N THR A 48 5.95 6.52 -11.20
CA THR A 48 5.20 6.78 -12.43
C THR A 48 5.14 5.50 -13.25
N GLN A 49 3.97 4.99 -13.59
CA GLN A 49 3.87 3.92 -14.57
C GLN A 49 4.09 4.50 -15.97
N GLY A 50 5.11 4.03 -16.67
CA GLY A 50 5.51 4.55 -17.98
C GLY A 50 6.22 3.49 -18.82
N SER A 51 6.64 3.82 -20.03
CA SER A 51 7.19 2.84 -20.99
C SER A 51 8.66 2.45 -20.78
N LYS A 52 9.36 3.12 -19.85
CA LYS A 52 10.80 2.93 -19.62
C LYS A 52 11.08 2.57 -18.17
N HIS A 53 12.26 2.02 -17.92
CA HIS A 53 12.80 1.85 -16.58
C HIS A 53 13.76 3.00 -16.29
N GLU A 54 13.38 3.87 -15.37
CA GLU A 54 14.17 5.06 -15.01
C GLU A 54 14.20 5.20 -13.47
N CYS A 55 15.34 5.68 -12.98
CA CYS A 55 15.51 6.04 -11.58
C CYS A 55 16.31 7.32 -11.47
N THR A 56 15.77 8.32 -10.77
CA THR A 56 16.42 9.61 -10.54
C THR A 56 16.33 9.97 -9.06
N ILE A 57 17.44 10.33 -8.47
CA ILE A 57 17.53 10.76 -7.07
C ILE A 57 17.64 12.26 -7.02
N ILE A 58 16.88 12.89 -6.14
CA ILE A 58 16.97 14.31 -5.78
C ILE A 58 17.26 14.38 -4.29
N ALA A 59 18.42 14.91 -3.93
CA ALA A 59 18.89 14.99 -2.55
C ALA A 59 19.93 16.09 -2.40
N SER A 60 20.29 16.44 -1.17
CA SER A 60 21.49 17.26 -0.90
C SER A 60 22.75 16.50 -1.36
N PRO A 61 23.85 17.19 -1.75
CA PRO A 61 25.10 16.52 -2.12
C PRO A 61 25.59 15.53 -1.05
N LYS A 62 25.42 15.88 0.22
CA LYS A 62 25.79 15.03 1.36
C LYS A 62 24.95 13.76 1.50
N ASP A 63 23.64 13.87 1.25
CA ASP A 63 22.74 12.71 1.34
C ASP A 63 22.79 11.85 0.09
N MET A 64 23.10 12.43 -1.08
CA MET A 64 23.31 11.71 -2.32
C MET A 64 24.41 10.64 -2.20
N GLU A 65 25.45 10.88 -1.41
CA GLU A 65 26.52 9.92 -1.16
C GLU A 65 26.09 8.71 -0.31
N LYS A 66 25.04 8.88 0.49
CA LYS A 66 24.50 7.84 1.38
C LYS A 66 23.49 6.92 0.69
N ILE A 67 22.93 7.35 -0.46
CA ILE A 67 21.87 6.61 -1.13
C ILE A 67 22.49 5.58 -2.07
N LYS A 68 22.04 4.35 -1.90
CA LYS A 68 22.45 3.22 -2.73
C LYS A 68 21.24 2.68 -3.48
N VAL A 69 21.38 2.54 -4.80
CA VAL A 69 20.35 1.98 -5.67
C VAL A 69 20.92 0.77 -6.39
N GLU A 70 20.25 -0.35 -6.27
CA GLU A 70 20.62 -1.61 -6.93
C GLU A 70 19.38 -2.27 -7.54
N VAL A 71 19.55 -2.97 -8.65
CA VAL A 71 18.52 -3.84 -9.22
C VAL A 71 18.96 -5.28 -9.13
N LYS A 72 18.21 -6.09 -8.34
CA LYS A 72 18.44 -7.53 -8.19
C LYS A 72 17.13 -8.30 -8.34
N ASN A 73 17.12 -9.35 -9.12
CA ASN A 73 15.92 -10.18 -9.33
C ASN A 73 14.66 -9.38 -9.71
N LYS A 74 14.83 -8.42 -10.62
CA LYS A 74 13.79 -7.45 -11.03
C LYS A 74 13.25 -6.56 -9.88
N ARG A 75 13.96 -6.44 -8.77
CA ARG A 75 13.62 -5.53 -7.67
C ARG A 75 14.62 -4.38 -7.63
N LEU A 76 14.09 -3.17 -7.71
CA LEU A 76 14.83 -1.94 -7.46
C LEU A 76 14.89 -1.74 -5.94
N ASP A 77 16.07 -1.91 -5.36
CA ASP A 77 16.33 -1.68 -3.94
C ASP A 77 16.95 -0.30 -3.75
N VAL A 78 16.27 0.59 -3.03
CA VAL A 78 16.77 1.91 -2.62
C VAL A 78 17.07 1.86 -1.13
N SER A 79 18.32 1.96 -0.77
CA SER A 79 18.76 1.91 0.63
C SER A 79 19.59 3.12 1.00
N VAL A 80 19.57 3.48 2.27
CA VAL A 80 20.38 4.56 2.83
C VAL A 80 21.47 3.95 3.71
N GLU A 81 22.72 4.25 3.42
CA GLU A 81 23.84 3.84 4.25
C GLU A 81 23.84 4.65 5.54
N GLY A 82 23.57 4.01 6.66
CA GLY A 82 23.55 4.60 7.98
C GLY A 82 24.65 4.09 8.89
N LYS A 83 24.91 4.80 9.98
CA LYS A 83 25.82 4.34 11.04
C LYS A 83 25.24 3.10 11.70
N LYS A 84 25.93 1.98 11.59
CA LYS A 84 25.56 0.75 12.29
C LYS A 84 25.93 0.88 13.75
N LYS A 85 24.96 1.03 14.65
CA LYS A 85 25.14 0.90 16.09
C LYS A 85 24.78 -0.51 16.53
N LYS A 86 25.72 -1.20 17.14
CA LYS A 86 25.46 -2.53 17.73
C LYS A 86 25.17 -2.34 19.22
N MET A 87 23.99 -2.68 19.66
CA MET A 87 23.56 -2.62 21.06
C MET A 87 22.92 -3.96 21.45
N ASN A 88 23.47 -4.62 22.47
CA ASN A 88 23.00 -5.93 22.94
C ASN A 88 22.88 -7.04 21.86
N GLY A 89 23.83 -7.08 20.92
CA GLY A 89 23.82 -8.09 19.85
C GLY A 89 22.94 -7.75 18.64
N VAL A 90 22.11 -6.71 18.73
CA VAL A 90 21.23 -6.23 17.64
C VAL A 90 21.90 -5.06 16.94
N THR A 91 21.94 -5.11 15.60
CA THR A 91 22.48 -4.02 14.79
C THR A 91 21.35 -3.10 14.38
N PHE A 92 21.36 -1.87 14.89
CA PHE A 92 20.48 -0.80 14.46
C PHE A 92 21.18 0.02 13.39
N SER A 93 20.52 0.24 12.27
CA SER A 93 20.97 1.17 11.24
C SER A 93 20.11 2.43 11.32
N SER A 94 20.65 3.53 11.82
CA SER A 94 20.01 4.84 11.74
C SER A 94 20.64 5.61 10.59
N ALA A 95 19.86 5.97 9.61
CA ALA A 95 20.27 6.86 8.55
C ALA A 95 19.83 8.28 8.93
N ASP A 96 20.80 9.10 9.34
CA ASP A 96 20.56 10.53 9.52
C ASP A 96 20.64 11.20 8.14
N LEU A 97 19.51 11.29 7.45
CA LEU A 97 19.36 12.16 6.30
C LEU A 97 19.12 13.58 6.82
N SER A 98 19.77 14.57 6.19
CA SER A 98 19.66 15.97 6.62
C SER A 98 18.45 16.66 6.01
N ASP A 99 17.96 16.18 4.87
CA ASP A 99 16.87 16.74 4.09
C ASP A 99 16.00 15.63 3.45
N ASP A 100 14.88 16.01 2.87
CA ASP A 100 14.01 15.12 2.14
C ASP A 100 14.72 14.54 0.91
N VAL A 101 14.84 13.23 0.89
CA VAL A 101 15.36 12.48 -0.26
C VAL A 101 14.20 12.02 -1.11
N ILE A 102 14.15 12.48 -2.37
CA ILE A 102 13.14 12.06 -3.34
C ILE A 102 13.78 11.13 -4.37
N VAL A 103 13.18 9.97 -4.57
CA VAL A 103 13.57 9.03 -5.62
C VAL A 103 12.41 8.89 -6.61
N LYS A 104 12.58 9.47 -7.80
CA LYS A 104 11.63 9.31 -8.91
C LYS A 104 11.90 7.99 -9.62
N VAL A 105 10.89 7.14 -9.73
CA VAL A 105 10.98 5.82 -10.32
C VAL A 105 9.94 5.66 -11.41
N THR A 106 10.35 5.18 -12.58
CA THR A 106 9.45 4.85 -13.68
C THR A 106 9.64 3.40 -14.10
N SER A 107 8.54 2.63 -14.28
CA SER A 107 8.57 1.31 -14.90
C SER A 107 7.28 1.01 -15.66
N PRO A 108 7.31 0.14 -16.67
CA PRO A 108 6.11 -0.29 -17.39
C PRO A 108 5.15 -1.12 -16.54
N GLU A 109 5.69 -1.85 -15.59
CA GLU A 109 4.94 -2.74 -14.71
C GLU A 109 5.39 -2.56 -13.26
N LEU A 110 4.46 -2.74 -12.32
CA LEU A 110 4.73 -2.77 -10.89
C LEU A 110 3.92 -3.90 -10.25
N THR A 111 4.62 -4.82 -9.60
CA THR A 111 4.03 -6.00 -8.96
C THR A 111 4.21 -6.03 -7.44
N SER A 112 5.18 -5.27 -6.90
CA SER A 112 5.39 -5.15 -5.45
C SER A 112 6.02 -3.82 -5.07
N VAL A 113 5.55 -3.26 -3.96
CA VAL A 113 6.17 -2.14 -3.24
C VAL A 113 6.39 -2.57 -1.80
N ASP A 114 7.65 -2.56 -1.37
CA ASP A 114 8.06 -2.86 0.00
C ASP A 114 8.65 -1.61 0.67
N CYS A 115 7.87 -0.95 1.53
CA CYS A 115 8.32 0.15 2.38
C CYS A 115 8.89 -0.41 3.69
N LEU A 116 10.20 -0.23 3.91
CA LEU A 116 10.91 -0.73 5.09
C LEU A 116 11.41 0.42 5.95
N GLY A 117 10.77 0.69 7.07
CA GLY A 117 11.11 1.78 7.98
C GLY A 117 10.13 2.94 7.91
N SER A 118 10.60 4.18 7.64
CA SER A 118 9.81 5.41 7.67
C SER A 118 9.84 6.19 6.35
N GLY A 119 10.08 5.52 5.24
CA GLY A 119 10.03 6.15 3.92
C GLY A 119 8.60 6.12 3.35
N ASP A 120 8.33 7.00 2.38
CA ASP A 120 7.00 7.13 1.79
C ASP A 120 6.98 6.71 0.32
N PHE A 121 5.84 6.19 -0.13
CA PHE A 121 5.59 5.89 -1.53
C PHE A 121 4.38 6.67 -2.06
N ILE A 122 4.56 7.35 -3.17
CA ILE A 122 3.50 8.10 -3.84
C ILE A 122 3.40 7.66 -5.29
N ALA A 123 2.28 7.06 -5.68
CA ALA A 123 1.98 6.84 -7.08
C ALA A 123 1.51 8.15 -7.73
N THR A 124 2.25 8.65 -8.69
CA THR A 124 1.92 9.90 -9.43
C THR A 124 0.92 9.66 -10.54
N THR A 125 0.82 8.43 -11.03
CA THR A 125 -0.11 7.95 -12.06
C THR A 125 -0.98 6.81 -11.54
N ASP A 126 -2.04 6.50 -12.27
CA ASP A 126 -2.78 5.25 -12.07
C ASP A 126 -1.86 4.05 -12.32
N ILE A 127 -2.08 2.96 -11.57
CA ILE A 127 -1.33 1.71 -11.70
C ILE A 127 -2.24 0.65 -12.31
N LYS A 128 -1.75 -0.04 -13.35
CA LYS A 128 -2.42 -1.18 -13.99
C LYS A 128 -1.46 -2.36 -14.04
N THR A 129 -1.88 -3.47 -13.47
CA THR A 129 -1.07 -4.71 -13.43
C THR A 129 -1.99 -5.92 -13.20
N ASN A 130 -1.47 -7.14 -13.32
CA ASN A 130 -2.26 -8.32 -12.97
C ASN A 130 -2.33 -8.52 -11.46
N ASP A 131 -1.19 -8.61 -10.79
CA ASP A 131 -1.13 -8.82 -9.36
C ASP A 131 -0.21 -7.77 -8.73
N ILE A 132 -0.60 -7.21 -7.58
CA ILE A 132 0.21 -6.21 -6.89
C ILE A 132 0.14 -6.35 -5.36
N ILE A 133 1.28 -6.16 -4.73
CA ILE A 133 1.42 -6.13 -3.27
C ILE A 133 2.00 -4.79 -2.85
N PHE A 134 1.32 -4.09 -1.96
CA PHE A 134 1.85 -2.94 -1.23
C PHE A 134 2.06 -3.35 0.22
N LYS A 135 3.28 -3.24 0.68
CA LYS A 135 3.65 -3.65 2.02
C LYS A 135 4.42 -2.56 2.75
N ILE A 136 3.97 -2.25 3.96
CA ILE A 136 4.67 -1.41 4.92
C ILE A 136 5.19 -2.30 6.07
N THR A 137 6.45 -2.12 6.44
CA THR A 137 7.04 -2.67 7.65
C THR A 137 7.76 -1.54 8.38
N GLY A 138 7.05 -0.88 9.29
CA GLY A 138 7.53 0.32 9.99
C GLY A 138 6.46 1.39 10.13
N SER A 139 6.79 2.64 9.81
CA SER A 139 5.96 3.84 10.02
C SER A 139 5.93 4.76 8.80
N GLY A 140 6.23 4.26 7.64
CA GLY A 140 6.14 5.02 6.38
C GLY A 140 4.75 4.92 5.77
N ASP A 141 4.45 5.76 4.78
CA ASP A 141 3.13 5.87 4.18
C ASP A 141 3.12 5.48 2.70
N ILE A 142 1.98 4.97 2.23
CA ILE A 142 1.75 4.68 0.81
C ILE A 142 0.50 5.43 0.34
N LYS A 143 0.66 6.29 -0.69
CA LYS A 143 -0.43 7.07 -1.29
C LYS A 143 -0.67 6.69 -2.74
N LEU A 144 -1.87 6.22 -3.03
CA LEU A 144 -2.29 5.67 -4.31
C LEU A 144 -3.54 6.38 -4.82
N LYS A 145 -3.55 6.78 -6.10
CA LYS A 145 -4.75 7.35 -6.73
C LYS A 145 -5.70 6.25 -7.19
N LYS A 146 -5.28 5.49 -8.18
CA LYS A 146 -6.07 4.39 -8.71
C LYS A 146 -5.19 3.18 -9.00
N VAL A 147 -5.64 2.01 -8.54
CA VAL A 147 -4.98 0.74 -8.83
C VAL A 147 -5.98 -0.20 -9.50
N SER A 148 -5.61 -0.70 -10.68
CA SER A 148 -6.36 -1.70 -11.43
C SER A 148 -5.58 -3.00 -11.46
N ALA A 149 -6.11 -4.04 -10.81
CA ALA A 149 -5.43 -5.33 -10.71
C ALA A 149 -6.43 -6.50 -10.72
N ASP A 150 -5.97 -7.70 -11.04
CA ASP A 150 -6.74 -8.92 -10.77
C ASP A 150 -6.71 -9.21 -9.27
N LYS A 151 -5.51 -9.22 -8.69
CA LYS A 151 -5.32 -9.39 -7.25
C LYS A 151 -4.52 -8.24 -6.66
N MET A 152 -5.02 -7.68 -5.58
CA MET A 152 -4.34 -6.65 -4.83
C MET A 152 -4.23 -7.01 -3.35
N LYS A 153 -3.03 -6.85 -2.81
CA LYS A 153 -2.77 -7.01 -1.37
C LYS A 153 -2.21 -5.71 -0.80
N LEU A 154 -2.84 -5.24 0.28
CA LEU A 154 -2.36 -4.15 1.13
C LEU A 154 -2.00 -4.73 2.49
N SER A 155 -0.79 -4.46 2.96
CA SER A 155 -0.34 -5.04 4.23
C SER A 155 0.49 -4.05 5.03
N ILE A 156 0.09 -3.80 6.27
CA ILE A 156 0.84 -3.00 7.23
C ILE A 156 1.31 -3.88 8.38
N THR A 157 2.59 -3.76 8.71
CA THR A 157 3.17 -4.28 9.96
C THR A 157 3.88 -3.13 10.65
N GLY A 158 3.22 -2.51 11.64
CA GLY A 158 3.72 -1.32 12.33
C GLY A 158 2.65 -0.25 12.50
N SER A 159 3.00 1.02 12.20
CA SER A 159 2.17 2.19 12.46
C SER A 159 2.14 3.16 11.26
N GLY A 160 2.47 2.71 10.08
CA GLY A 160 2.37 3.50 8.85
C GLY A 160 0.99 3.36 8.22
N ASP A 161 0.67 4.19 7.22
CA ASP A 161 -0.67 4.29 6.66
C ASP A 161 -0.70 4.03 5.15
N ILE A 162 -1.83 3.50 4.66
CA ILE A 162 -2.09 3.34 3.22
C ILE A 162 -3.37 4.08 2.85
N ASP A 163 -3.24 5.07 1.96
CA ASP A 163 -4.35 5.81 1.36
C ASP A 163 -4.53 5.39 -0.11
N LEU A 164 -5.66 4.78 -0.43
CA LEU A 164 -6.04 4.36 -1.77
C LEU A 164 -7.37 4.99 -2.18
N GLN A 165 -7.33 5.93 -3.12
CA GLN A 165 -8.54 6.63 -3.54
C GLN A 165 -9.50 5.74 -4.33
N GLN A 166 -9.01 4.86 -5.21
CA GLN A 166 -9.88 3.96 -5.98
C GLN A 166 -9.17 2.66 -6.37
N THR A 167 -9.90 1.55 -6.31
CA THR A 167 -9.45 0.27 -6.90
C THR A 167 -10.59 -0.45 -7.63
N ASN A 168 -10.21 -1.18 -8.68
CA ASN A 168 -11.07 -2.15 -9.36
C ASN A 168 -10.50 -3.58 -9.28
N ALA A 169 -9.83 -3.90 -8.18
CA ALA A 169 -9.31 -5.25 -7.95
C ALA A 169 -10.45 -6.27 -7.90
N ARG A 170 -10.28 -7.41 -8.57
CA ARG A 170 -11.21 -8.53 -8.51
C ARG A 170 -11.10 -9.27 -7.17
N ILE A 171 -9.88 -9.44 -6.66
CA ILE A 171 -9.60 -10.00 -5.34
C ILE A 171 -8.80 -8.97 -4.53
N LEU A 172 -9.30 -8.62 -3.35
CA LEU A 172 -8.71 -7.63 -2.45
C LEU A 172 -8.37 -8.26 -1.10
N ASP A 173 -7.09 -8.24 -0.71
CA ASP A 173 -6.61 -8.70 0.60
C ASP A 173 -5.99 -7.53 1.36
N VAL A 174 -6.58 -7.14 2.49
CA VAL A 174 -6.17 -5.99 3.30
C VAL A 174 -5.86 -6.46 4.71
N SER A 175 -4.67 -6.18 5.20
CA SER A 175 -4.24 -6.66 6.52
C SER A 175 -3.41 -5.64 7.28
N ILE A 176 -3.75 -5.43 8.55
CA ILE A 176 -2.99 -4.62 9.51
C ILE A 176 -2.55 -5.51 10.66
N ALA A 177 -1.25 -5.45 10.98
CA ALA A 177 -0.67 -6.01 12.20
C ALA A 177 0.07 -4.89 12.94
N GLY A 178 -0.65 -4.18 13.84
CA GLY A 178 -0.12 -3.02 14.56
C GLY A 178 -1.18 -1.96 14.83
N SER A 179 -0.81 -0.69 14.59
CA SER A 179 -1.62 0.49 14.89
C SER A 179 -1.66 1.49 13.72
N GLY A 180 -1.31 1.08 12.53
CA GLY A 180 -1.43 1.90 11.33
C GLY A 180 -2.82 1.76 10.71
N ASP A 181 -3.14 2.61 9.73
CA ASP A 181 -4.47 2.70 9.16
C ASP A 181 -4.48 2.46 7.65
N ILE A 182 -5.58 1.89 7.13
CA ILE A 182 -5.79 1.72 5.69
C ILE A 182 -7.11 2.34 5.29
N GLU A 183 -7.05 3.36 4.44
CA GLU A 183 -8.24 4.00 3.86
C GLU A 183 -8.39 3.63 2.38
N ILE A 184 -9.56 3.07 2.01
CA ILE A 184 -9.93 2.75 0.64
C ILE A 184 -11.22 3.49 0.30
N ASN A 185 -11.07 4.63 -0.33
CA ASN A 185 -12.19 5.54 -0.62
C ASN A 185 -13.20 4.94 -1.60
N LYS A 186 -12.76 4.02 -2.49
CA LYS A 186 -13.67 3.34 -3.39
C LYS A 186 -13.12 1.99 -3.89
N VAL A 187 -13.87 0.92 -3.63
CA VAL A 187 -13.75 -0.38 -4.31
C VAL A 187 -14.87 -0.47 -5.34
N ASP A 188 -14.51 -0.61 -6.61
CA ASP A 188 -15.46 -0.72 -7.73
C ASP A 188 -16.26 -2.04 -7.69
N ASP A 189 -17.33 -2.13 -8.46
CA ASP A 189 -18.29 -3.24 -8.51
C ASP A 189 -17.74 -4.54 -9.12
N LYS A 190 -16.50 -4.54 -9.62
CA LYS A 190 -15.81 -5.74 -10.12
C LYS A 190 -15.25 -6.65 -9.03
N CYS A 191 -15.34 -6.22 -7.77
CA CYS A 191 -14.84 -7.00 -6.65
C CYS A 191 -15.65 -8.29 -6.47
N GLU A 192 -14.99 -9.43 -6.66
CA GLU A 192 -15.56 -10.76 -6.39
C GLU A 192 -15.36 -11.16 -4.93
N SER A 193 -14.18 -10.88 -4.37
CA SER A 193 -13.86 -11.23 -3.00
C SER A 193 -12.97 -10.18 -2.35
N ALA A 194 -13.34 -9.76 -1.14
CA ALA A 194 -12.52 -8.91 -0.28
C ALA A 194 -12.35 -9.54 1.10
N TYR A 195 -11.11 -9.54 1.59
CA TYR A 195 -10.77 -9.93 2.96
C TYR A 195 -10.07 -8.78 3.67
N LEU A 196 -10.66 -8.31 4.78
CA LEU A 196 -10.12 -7.23 5.60
C LEU A 196 -9.81 -7.77 7.00
N SER A 197 -8.60 -7.56 7.48
CA SER A 197 -8.13 -8.11 8.74
C SER A 197 -7.33 -7.10 9.55
N VAL A 198 -7.69 -6.92 10.81
CA VAL A 198 -6.94 -6.10 11.78
C VAL A 198 -6.49 -6.98 12.94
N ALA A 199 -5.19 -7.01 13.19
CA ALA A 199 -4.57 -7.64 14.36
C ALA A 199 -3.80 -6.55 15.14
N GLY A 200 -4.47 -5.95 16.14
CA GLY A 200 -3.91 -4.84 16.91
C GLY A 200 -4.93 -3.75 17.21
N SER A 201 -4.55 -2.50 17.00
CA SER A 201 -5.34 -1.30 17.31
C SER A 201 -5.47 -0.34 16.11
N GLY A 202 -5.07 -0.76 14.93
CA GLY A 202 -5.20 0.02 13.70
C GLY A 202 -6.59 -0.09 13.10
N ASP A 203 -6.90 0.77 12.12
CA ASP A 203 -8.24 0.87 11.57
C ASP A 203 -8.25 0.66 10.04
N ILE A 204 -9.34 0.10 9.52
CA ILE A 204 -9.58 -0.04 8.08
C ILE A 204 -10.89 0.64 7.72
N ASP A 205 -10.84 1.67 6.87
CA ASP A 205 -11.99 2.30 6.27
C ASP A 205 -12.13 1.89 4.81
N ALA A 206 -13.28 1.31 4.42
CA ALA A 206 -13.49 0.86 3.06
C ALA A 206 -14.92 1.11 2.55
N MET A 207 -15.01 1.69 1.34
CA MET A 207 -16.29 1.90 0.65
C MET A 207 -16.41 1.00 -0.58
N PHE A 208 -17.45 0.17 -0.61
CA PHE A 208 -17.71 -0.78 -1.68
C PHE A 208 -18.86 -0.31 -2.58
N SER A 209 -18.62 -0.23 -3.90
CA SER A 209 -19.69 -0.02 -4.88
C SER A 209 -20.48 -1.30 -5.15
N GLY A 210 -19.84 -2.45 -4.96
CA GLY A 210 -20.40 -3.79 -5.05
C GLY A 210 -19.28 -4.81 -4.88
N CYS A 211 -19.47 -5.81 -3.99
CA CYS A 211 -18.57 -6.94 -3.84
C CYS A 211 -19.40 -8.20 -3.62
N GLN A 212 -19.01 -9.32 -4.24
CA GLN A 212 -19.80 -10.55 -4.10
C GLN A 212 -19.60 -11.19 -2.73
N GLU A 213 -18.37 -11.18 -2.21
CA GLU A 213 -18.05 -11.76 -0.90
C GLU A 213 -17.12 -10.84 -0.11
N LEU A 214 -17.57 -10.37 1.05
CA LEU A 214 -16.78 -9.57 1.98
C LEU A 214 -16.60 -10.33 3.29
N LYS A 215 -15.34 -10.55 3.68
CA LYS A 215 -14.95 -11.15 4.97
C LYS A 215 -14.14 -10.16 5.79
N CYS A 216 -14.53 -9.97 7.06
CA CYS A 216 -13.83 -9.10 7.99
C CYS A 216 -13.42 -9.83 9.24
N SER A 217 -12.23 -9.53 9.75
CA SER A 217 -11.73 -10.10 11.01
C SER A 217 -11.02 -9.03 11.84
N VAL A 218 -11.38 -8.91 13.10
CA VAL A 218 -10.68 -8.04 14.07
C VAL A 218 -10.21 -8.88 15.23
N ALA A 219 -8.91 -8.83 15.50
CA ALA A 219 -8.26 -9.45 16.66
C ALA A 219 -7.50 -8.37 17.44
N GLY A 220 -8.12 -7.83 18.50
CA GLY A 220 -7.57 -6.74 19.31
C GLY A 220 -8.58 -5.66 19.61
N SER A 221 -8.19 -4.38 19.48
CA SER A 221 -8.99 -3.22 19.79
C SER A 221 -9.23 -2.28 18.58
N GLY A 222 -8.78 -2.67 17.41
CA GLY A 222 -8.92 -1.89 16.18
C GLY A 222 -10.35 -1.90 15.62
N GLU A 223 -10.55 -1.15 14.57
CA GLU A 223 -11.86 -0.93 13.96
C GLU A 223 -11.85 -1.26 12.45
N ILE A 224 -12.97 -1.72 11.92
CA ILE A 224 -13.22 -1.77 10.48
C ILE A 224 -14.51 -1.02 10.19
N GLU A 225 -14.45 0.11 9.47
CA GLU A 225 -15.61 0.86 9.01
C GLU A 225 -15.94 0.53 7.55
N LEU A 226 -17.21 0.13 7.31
CA LEU A 226 -17.67 -0.36 6.00
C LEU A 226 -18.83 0.48 5.49
N LYS A 227 -18.72 0.93 4.24
CA LYS A 227 -19.76 1.71 3.55
C LYS A 227 -20.10 1.11 2.20
N GLY A 228 -21.28 1.43 1.68
CA GLY A 228 -21.72 1.10 0.34
C GLY A 228 -22.48 -0.20 0.23
N LYS A 229 -22.14 -1.11 -0.71
CA LYS A 229 -22.95 -2.29 -1.03
C LYS A 229 -22.11 -3.54 -1.24
N VAL A 230 -22.58 -4.66 -0.66
CA VAL A 230 -22.00 -6.01 -0.88
C VAL A 230 -23.13 -7.04 -1.00
N VAL A 231 -22.82 -8.21 -1.59
CA VAL A 231 -23.80 -9.31 -1.66
C VAL A 231 -23.72 -10.12 -0.36
N ASN A 232 -22.65 -10.83 -0.13
CA ASN A 232 -22.47 -11.67 1.05
C ASN A 232 -21.46 -11.05 2.01
N TYR A 233 -21.75 -11.13 3.27
CA TYR A 233 -20.90 -10.59 4.32
C TYR A 233 -20.67 -11.61 5.43
N SER A 234 -19.45 -11.72 5.89
CA SER A 234 -19.13 -12.48 7.10
C SER A 234 -18.08 -11.77 7.93
N SER A 235 -18.20 -11.89 9.24
CA SER A 235 -17.23 -11.28 10.16
C SER A 235 -16.97 -12.09 11.40
N SER A 236 -15.78 -11.85 11.98
CA SER A 236 -15.40 -12.37 13.29
C SER A 236 -14.65 -11.31 14.09
N ILE A 237 -14.94 -11.22 15.38
CA ILE A 237 -14.28 -10.31 16.32
C ILE A 237 -13.78 -11.10 17.51
N ALA A 238 -12.48 -10.93 17.81
CA ALA A 238 -11.82 -11.47 19.01
C ALA A 238 -11.12 -10.30 19.73
N GLY A 239 -11.69 -9.84 20.83
CA GLY A 239 -11.19 -8.71 21.62
C GLY A 239 -12.23 -7.61 21.82
N SER A 240 -11.76 -6.37 21.95
CA SER A 240 -12.59 -5.18 22.20
C SER A 240 -12.83 -4.33 20.96
N GLY A 241 -12.33 -4.74 19.82
CA GLY A 241 -12.48 -4.03 18.55
C GLY A 241 -13.92 -4.07 18.01
N GLU A 242 -14.17 -3.30 16.97
CA GLU A 242 -15.50 -3.12 16.39
C GLU A 242 -15.48 -3.23 14.85
N ILE A 243 -16.61 -3.64 14.27
CA ILE A 243 -16.86 -3.54 12.83
C ILE A 243 -18.12 -2.71 12.64
N LYS A 244 -17.95 -1.47 12.17
CA LYS A 244 -19.03 -0.53 11.85
C LYS A 244 -19.52 -0.75 10.43
N LYS A 245 -20.81 -1.00 10.27
CA LYS A 245 -21.45 -1.24 8.97
C LYS A 245 -22.80 -0.56 8.84
N ASN A 246 -22.99 0.54 9.56
CA ASN A 246 -24.27 1.26 9.55
C ASN A 246 -24.63 1.80 8.16
N GLU A 247 -23.62 2.06 7.33
CA GLU A 247 -23.77 2.55 5.96
C GLU A 247 -23.52 1.45 4.91
N LEU A 248 -23.46 0.17 5.31
CA LEU A 248 -23.28 -0.97 4.42
C LEU A 248 -24.62 -1.66 4.13
N VAL A 249 -24.96 -1.77 2.86
CA VAL A 249 -26.12 -2.53 2.38
C VAL A 249 -25.68 -3.94 2.02
N ILE A 250 -26.19 -4.94 2.72
CA ILE A 250 -25.95 -6.36 2.46
C ILE A 250 -27.20 -6.92 1.79
N THR A 251 -27.05 -7.51 0.60
CA THR A 251 -28.19 -8.00 -0.21
C THR A 251 -28.39 -9.51 -0.19
N GLY A 252 -27.40 -10.26 0.23
CA GLY A 252 -27.40 -11.72 0.37
C GLY A 252 -27.23 -12.18 1.82
N ASP A 253 -26.35 -13.14 2.03
CA ASP A 253 -26.13 -13.75 3.34
C ASP A 253 -25.30 -12.84 4.27
N CYS A 254 -25.68 -12.83 5.54
CA CYS A 254 -24.96 -12.10 6.60
C CYS A 254 -24.66 -13.06 7.76
N ASN A 255 -23.35 -13.35 7.97
CA ASN A 255 -22.87 -14.25 9.02
C ASN A 255 -21.89 -13.52 9.92
N GLU A 256 -22.21 -13.39 11.19
CA GLU A 256 -21.38 -12.68 12.17
C GLU A 256 -21.03 -13.58 13.36
N LYS A 257 -19.77 -13.55 13.78
CA LYS A 257 -19.23 -14.28 14.93
C LYS A 257 -18.41 -13.32 15.79
N GLY A 258 -18.57 -13.36 17.11
CA GLY A 258 -17.73 -12.55 18.01
C GLY A 258 -18.23 -12.49 19.45
N THR A 259 -17.37 -12.01 20.33
CA THR A 259 -17.61 -11.95 21.79
C THR A 259 -18.66 -10.91 22.19
N ASN A 260 -18.98 -9.94 21.33
CA ASN A 260 -19.94 -8.86 21.59
C ASN A 260 -21.15 -8.86 20.65
N TYR A 261 -21.39 -9.97 19.94
CA TYR A 261 -22.52 -10.07 19.04
C TYR A 261 -23.87 -10.02 19.82
N ARG A 262 -24.57 -8.90 19.76
CA ARG A 262 -26.00 -8.80 20.07
C ARG A 262 -26.77 -8.85 18.75
N PRO A 263 -27.49 -9.93 18.42
CA PRO A 263 -28.33 -9.97 17.22
C PRO A 263 -29.41 -8.87 17.31
N LYS A 264 -29.24 -7.80 16.53
CA LYS A 264 -30.39 -6.91 16.25
C LYS A 264 -31.35 -7.73 15.40
N ASN A 265 -32.58 -7.92 15.87
CA ASN A 265 -33.65 -8.59 15.15
C ASN A 265 -33.85 -7.94 13.77
N HIS A 266 -33.14 -8.43 12.77
CA HIS A 266 -33.49 -8.13 11.39
C HIS A 266 -34.75 -8.91 11.06
N LYS A 267 -35.90 -8.19 11.00
CA LYS A 267 -37.13 -8.73 10.44
C LYS A 267 -36.77 -9.27 9.04
N LYS A 268 -36.86 -10.60 8.85
CA LYS A 268 -36.84 -11.23 7.53
C LYS A 268 -37.75 -10.43 6.58
N PRO A 269 -37.34 -10.14 5.34
CA PRO A 269 -38.27 -9.60 4.36
C PRO A 269 -39.52 -10.51 4.33
N ARG A 270 -40.66 -9.95 4.53
CA ARG A 270 -41.93 -10.70 4.34
C ARG A 270 -41.98 -11.12 2.87
N THR A 271 -41.86 -12.41 2.61
CA THR A 271 -42.27 -13.02 1.35
C THR A 271 -43.79 -12.68 1.20
N VAL A 272 -44.09 -11.78 0.28
CA VAL A 272 -45.47 -11.54 -0.16
C VAL A 272 -45.85 -12.76 -1.00
N ASN A 273 -46.49 -13.73 -0.37
CA ASN A 273 -47.21 -14.77 -1.08
C ASN A 273 -48.39 -14.10 -1.82
N ASN A 274 -48.25 -13.97 -3.13
CA ASN A 274 -49.34 -13.67 -4.02
C ASN A 274 -50.28 -14.89 -4.04
N ILE A 275 -51.27 -14.91 -3.17
CA ILE A 275 -52.45 -15.75 -3.28
C ILE A 275 -53.51 -14.91 -3.98
N ASN A 276 -53.65 -15.10 -5.27
CA ASN A 276 -54.92 -14.91 -5.99
C ASN A 276 -54.79 -15.52 -7.40
N ALA A 277 -55.13 -16.79 -7.47
CA ALA A 277 -55.64 -17.41 -8.68
C ALA A 277 -56.90 -18.16 -8.25
N GLN A 278 -58.06 -17.64 -8.60
CA GLN A 278 -59.29 -18.46 -8.77
C GLN A 278 -60.35 -17.65 -9.52
N PRO A 279 -61.30 -18.33 -10.10
CA PRO A 279 -61.26 -19.08 -11.36
C PRO A 279 -61.92 -18.29 -12.49
#